data_0ff3f052cd7e23b068151b175dcba678
#
_entry.id   0ff3f052cd7e23b068151b175dcba678
#
_cell.length_a   1.000
_cell.length_b   1.000
_cell.length_c   1.000
_cell.angle_alpha   90.00
_cell.angle_beta   90.00
_cell.angle_gamma   90.00
#
_symmetry.space_group_name_H-M   'P 1'
#
loop_
_entity.id
_entity.type
_entity.pdbx_description
1 polymer ?
#
loop_
_entity_poly.entity_id
_entity_poly.type
_entity_poly.pdbx_seq_one_letter_code
_entity_poly.pdbx_strand_id
1 'polypeptide(L)'
;MSIGRADERTDGRTARDDRLERASERVGGWMDGWMSTRRERGRETVVVATVMGGFAAATLDRANARESTGTIDKMVAVAASALEARRLAGDDGVRARGRYEYEYRASARAMEDDDREWCFDVTKGNMMEVYERTWGWDAREKRRELNNGAARFVLARDAETRAPVAFVHFRFEKEDEDVDAPVGYVYELQCEPTHQRRALGETLVKIVETVSKRLGMDAVVLTVLKANVGAYKFYVEKMGYEVDALSPDDGLEGGSSHYLILSKRFD
;
A
#
# COMPACT_ATOMS: atom_id res chain seq x y z
N MET A 1 63.37 -13.65 -5.26
CA MET A 1 62.18 -13.46 -6.13
C MET A 1 61.01 -14.07 -5.42
N SER A 2 60.21 -13.22 -4.82
CA SER A 2 58.98 -13.63 -4.11
C SER A 2 57.81 -12.88 -4.77
N ILE A 3 56.92 -13.63 -5.38
CA ILE A 3 55.74 -13.10 -6.07
C ILE A 3 54.60 -13.11 -5.06
N GLY A 4 54.16 -11.90 -4.67
CA GLY A 4 52.99 -11.74 -3.81
C GLY A 4 51.69 -12.09 -4.55
N ARG A 5 50.88 -12.97 -3.96
CA ARG A 5 49.50 -13.21 -4.36
C ARG A 5 48.63 -12.07 -3.83
N ALA A 6 47.95 -11.40 -4.74
CA ALA A 6 46.85 -10.51 -4.40
C ALA A 6 45.65 -11.35 -3.93
N ASP A 7 45.15 -11.02 -2.75
CA ASP A 7 43.95 -11.60 -2.14
C ASP A 7 42.74 -10.84 -2.72
N GLU A 8 42.10 -11.41 -3.74
CA GLU A 8 40.79 -10.94 -4.21
C GLU A 8 39.72 -11.37 -3.19
N ARG A 9 39.41 -10.50 -2.25
CA ARG A 9 38.19 -10.63 -1.46
C ARG A 9 36.99 -10.30 -2.36
N THR A 10 36.36 -11.31 -2.91
CA THR A 10 35.04 -11.20 -3.49
C THR A 10 34.06 -10.81 -2.36
N ASP A 11 33.51 -9.62 -2.48
CA ASP A 11 32.41 -9.14 -1.62
C ASP A 11 31.25 -10.15 -1.76
N GLY A 12 30.93 -10.87 -0.67
CA GLY A 12 29.96 -11.97 -0.66
C GLY A 12 28.49 -11.51 -0.64
N ARG A 13 28.22 -10.34 -1.20
CA ARG A 13 26.84 -9.85 -1.35
C ARG A 13 26.05 -10.73 -2.31
N THR A 14 24.87 -11.16 -1.86
CA THR A 14 23.96 -11.94 -2.71
C THR A 14 23.01 -10.98 -3.46
N ALA A 15 22.43 -11.45 -4.56
CA ALA A 15 21.40 -10.70 -5.29
C ALA A 15 20.18 -10.37 -4.39
N ARG A 16 20.01 -11.10 -3.27
CA ARG A 16 19.02 -10.83 -2.21
C ARG A 16 19.42 -9.61 -1.39
N ASP A 17 20.70 -9.49 -1.02
CA ASP A 17 21.21 -8.35 -0.23
C ASP A 17 21.06 -7.03 -0.99
N ASP A 18 21.37 -7.06 -2.29
CA ASP A 18 21.19 -5.90 -3.18
C ASP A 18 19.70 -5.52 -3.37
N ARG A 19 18.78 -6.52 -3.41
CA ARG A 19 17.34 -6.25 -3.47
C ARG A 19 16.80 -5.68 -2.17
N LEU A 20 17.28 -6.19 -1.04
CA LEU A 20 16.88 -5.70 0.29
C LEU A 20 17.37 -4.27 0.53
N GLU A 21 18.59 -3.94 0.06
CA GLU A 21 19.13 -2.58 0.12
C GLU A 21 18.28 -1.62 -0.73
N ARG A 22 17.91 -2.00 -1.95
CA ARG A 22 17.03 -1.21 -2.84
C ARG A 22 15.58 -1.12 -2.34
N ALA A 23 15.05 -2.18 -1.73
CA ALA A 23 13.73 -2.12 -1.10
C ALA A 23 13.73 -1.21 0.13
N SER A 24 14.82 -1.23 0.91
CA SER A 24 15.06 -0.28 2.00
C SER A 24 15.18 1.15 1.47
N GLU A 25 15.86 1.35 0.33
CA GLU A 25 15.96 2.65 -0.35
C GLU A 25 14.62 3.11 -0.94
N ARG A 26 13.73 2.22 -1.39
CA ARG A 26 12.40 2.56 -1.88
C ARG A 26 11.47 3.03 -0.76
N VAL A 27 11.44 2.30 0.35
CA VAL A 27 10.74 2.72 1.55
C VAL A 27 11.50 3.87 2.21
N GLY A 28 12.85 3.86 2.16
CA GLY A 28 13.74 4.95 2.51
C GLY A 28 13.67 6.12 1.52
N GLY A 29 13.52 5.94 0.21
CA GLY A 29 13.25 7.00 -0.78
C GLY A 29 11.91 7.69 -0.54
N TRP A 30 10.98 6.98 0.05
CA TRP A 30 9.79 7.54 0.70
C TRP A 30 10.15 8.30 1.98
N MET A 31 11.13 7.79 2.73
CA MET A 31 11.68 8.37 3.95
C MET A 31 12.78 9.40 3.65
N ASP A 32 13.55 9.25 2.56
CA ASP A 32 14.59 10.19 2.11
C ASP A 32 14.02 11.38 1.33
N GLY A 33 12.85 11.27 0.70
CA GLY A 33 11.98 12.40 0.35
C GLY A 33 11.61 13.23 1.59
N TRP A 34 11.66 12.60 2.75
CA TRP A 34 11.53 13.18 4.07
C TRP A 34 12.80 13.91 4.55
N MET A 35 13.99 13.45 4.19
CA MET A 35 15.26 13.95 4.70
C MET A 35 16.08 14.75 3.69
N SER A 36 15.77 14.76 2.40
CA SER A 36 16.57 15.40 1.36
C SER A 36 15.88 16.57 0.67
N THR A 37 15.68 17.68 1.37
CA THR A 37 15.65 19.00 0.73
C THR A 37 17.03 19.64 0.80
N ARG A 38 18.02 19.05 0.09
CA ARG A 38 19.25 19.80 -0.29
C ARG A 38 20.02 19.10 -1.40
N ARG A 39 20.04 19.78 -2.57
CA ARG A 39 21.01 19.68 -3.71
C ARG A 39 21.06 18.31 -4.42
N GLU A 40 21.02 18.22 -5.73
CA GLU A 40 21.62 19.06 -6.81
C GLU A 40 20.92 18.78 -8.14
N ARG A 41 20.87 19.80 -8.97
CA ARG A 41 20.51 19.71 -10.39
C ARG A 41 21.60 19.02 -11.22
N GLY A 42 21.22 18.13 -12.12
CA GLY A 42 21.94 17.94 -13.36
C GLY A 42 22.48 16.54 -13.61
N ARG A 43 21.78 15.79 -14.43
CA ARG A 43 22.24 15.22 -15.73
C ARG A 43 21.24 14.15 -16.18
N GLU A 44 20.63 14.41 -17.33
CA GLU A 44 19.89 13.42 -18.11
C GLU A 44 20.85 12.31 -18.53
N THR A 45 20.50 11.08 -18.16
CA THR A 45 21.04 9.91 -18.85
C THR A 45 19.84 9.19 -19.45
N VAL A 46 19.67 9.34 -20.76
CA VAL A 46 18.76 8.54 -21.55
C VAL A 46 19.31 7.13 -21.57
N VAL A 47 18.72 6.23 -20.82
CA VAL A 47 18.94 4.79 -20.95
C VAL A 47 17.85 4.23 -21.84
N VAL A 48 18.27 3.74 -23.00
CA VAL A 48 17.44 3.01 -23.95
C VAL A 48 16.96 1.73 -23.28
N ALA A 49 15.70 1.70 -22.87
CA ALA A 49 15.07 0.51 -22.31
C ALA A 49 14.77 -0.49 -23.43
N THR A 50 15.55 -1.55 -23.50
CA THR A 50 15.37 -2.69 -24.38
C THR A 50 14.20 -3.56 -23.88
N VAL A 51 13.26 -3.78 -24.76
CA VAL A 51 12.17 -4.74 -24.99
C VAL A 51 11.93 -5.94 -24.02
N MET A 52 12.16 -5.82 -22.73
CA MET A 52 11.77 -6.84 -21.74
C MET A 52 10.86 -6.31 -20.59
N GLY A 53 10.58 -5.03 -20.53
CA GLY A 53 9.67 -4.41 -19.52
C GLY A 53 8.21 -4.29 -19.97
N GLY A 54 7.74 -5.09 -20.92
CA GLY A 54 6.48 -4.79 -21.62
C GLY A 54 5.19 -5.14 -20.90
N PHE A 55 5.16 -6.18 -20.04
CA PHE A 55 3.90 -6.69 -19.51
C PHE A 55 3.38 -5.90 -18.31
N ALA A 56 4.21 -5.65 -17.30
CA ALA A 56 3.81 -4.84 -16.15
C ALA A 56 3.48 -3.40 -16.56
N ALA A 57 4.31 -2.79 -17.44
CA ALA A 57 4.06 -1.45 -17.94
C ALA A 57 2.71 -1.37 -18.66
N ALA A 58 2.40 -2.31 -19.57
CA ALA A 58 1.11 -2.32 -20.28
C ALA A 58 -0.08 -2.57 -19.34
N THR A 59 0.09 -3.38 -18.29
CA THR A 59 -0.94 -3.64 -17.28
C THR A 59 -1.19 -2.39 -16.44
N LEU A 60 -0.12 -1.73 -15.99
CA LEU A 60 -0.20 -0.50 -15.21
C LEU A 60 -0.77 0.65 -16.04
N ASP A 61 -0.37 0.80 -17.29
CA ASP A 61 -0.91 1.81 -18.20
C ASP A 61 -2.41 1.65 -18.38
N ARG A 62 -2.89 0.40 -18.57
CA ARG A 62 -4.33 0.11 -18.65
C ARG A 62 -5.05 0.42 -17.34
N ALA A 63 -4.49 0.01 -16.19
CA ALA A 63 -5.09 0.24 -14.88
C ALA A 63 -5.09 1.73 -14.49
N ASN A 64 -4.08 2.48 -14.94
CA ASN A 64 -3.90 3.89 -14.63
C ASN A 64 -4.52 4.84 -15.66
N ALA A 65 -4.98 4.33 -16.81
CA ALA A 65 -5.64 5.15 -17.83
C ALA A 65 -6.94 5.79 -17.30
N ARG A 66 -7.24 7.00 -17.74
CA ARG A 66 -8.47 7.71 -17.37
C ARG A 66 -9.74 6.92 -17.73
N GLU A 67 -9.71 6.19 -18.84
CA GLU A 67 -10.81 5.34 -19.31
C GLU A 67 -11.11 4.16 -18.39
N SER A 68 -10.12 3.72 -17.58
CA SER A 68 -10.31 2.64 -16.61
C SER A 68 -11.12 3.06 -15.39
N THR A 69 -11.26 4.37 -15.12
CA THR A 69 -11.94 4.88 -13.91
C THR A 69 -13.36 4.37 -13.80
N GLY A 70 -14.16 4.47 -14.85
CA GLY A 70 -15.53 3.96 -14.85
C GLY A 70 -15.63 2.44 -14.76
N THR A 71 -14.62 1.72 -15.23
CA THR A 71 -14.53 0.26 -15.11
C THR A 71 -14.17 -0.14 -13.69
N ILE A 72 -13.20 0.55 -13.07
CA ILE A 72 -12.80 0.32 -11.67
C ILE A 72 -13.95 0.64 -10.73
N ASP A 73 -14.65 1.75 -10.94
CA ASP A 73 -15.83 2.13 -10.15
C ASP A 73 -16.89 1.03 -10.14
N LYS A 74 -17.22 0.46 -11.31
CA LYS A 74 -18.14 -0.68 -11.42
C LYS A 74 -17.60 -1.94 -10.70
N MET A 75 -16.31 -2.23 -10.81
CA MET A 75 -15.69 -3.36 -10.12
C MET A 75 -15.78 -3.19 -8.60
N VAL A 76 -15.50 -1.98 -8.10
CA VAL A 76 -15.63 -1.64 -6.67
C VAL A 76 -17.08 -1.80 -6.23
N ALA A 77 -18.04 -1.24 -6.96
CA ALA A 77 -19.46 -1.34 -6.61
C ALA A 77 -19.94 -2.80 -6.54
N VAL A 78 -19.58 -3.64 -7.51
CA VAL A 78 -19.93 -5.07 -7.52
C VAL A 78 -19.27 -5.82 -6.36
N ALA A 79 -17.97 -5.60 -6.14
CA ALA A 79 -17.25 -6.25 -5.04
C ALA A 79 -17.80 -5.81 -3.68
N ALA A 80 -18.02 -4.51 -3.50
CA ALA A 80 -18.58 -3.95 -2.27
C ALA A 80 -19.96 -4.50 -1.95
N SER A 81 -20.88 -4.56 -2.95
CA SER A 81 -22.23 -5.09 -2.75
C SER A 81 -22.22 -6.56 -2.34
N ALA A 82 -21.36 -7.39 -2.97
CA ALA A 82 -21.26 -8.80 -2.62
C ALA A 82 -20.66 -9.02 -1.21
N LEU A 83 -19.63 -8.24 -0.85
CA LEU A 83 -18.97 -8.33 0.46
C LEU A 83 -19.87 -7.80 1.58
N GLU A 84 -20.60 -6.72 1.33
CA GLU A 84 -21.56 -6.17 2.30
C GLU A 84 -22.71 -7.13 2.54
N ALA A 85 -23.24 -7.77 1.50
CA ALA A 85 -24.25 -8.80 1.64
C ALA A 85 -23.78 -10.00 2.49
N ARG A 86 -22.53 -10.47 2.29
CA ARG A 86 -21.93 -11.52 3.13
C ARG A 86 -21.75 -11.08 4.58
N ARG A 87 -21.25 -9.86 4.79
CA ARG A 87 -21.11 -9.28 6.12
C ARG A 87 -22.44 -9.20 6.87
N LEU A 88 -23.51 -8.78 6.19
CA LEU A 88 -24.85 -8.70 6.75
C LEU A 88 -25.45 -10.09 7.03
N ALA A 89 -25.11 -11.09 6.23
CA ALA A 89 -25.51 -12.49 6.45
C ALA A 89 -24.83 -13.13 7.66
N GLY A 90 -23.74 -12.55 8.15
CA GLY A 90 -22.97 -13.07 9.27
C GLY A 90 -22.04 -14.23 8.93
N ASP A 91 -21.73 -14.42 7.65
CA ASP A 91 -20.84 -15.50 7.17
C ASP A 91 -19.44 -15.45 7.79
N ASP A 92 -19.02 -14.28 8.26
CA ASP A 92 -17.69 -14.05 8.88
C ASP A 92 -17.71 -14.16 10.43
N GLY A 93 -18.83 -14.64 11.03
CA GLY A 93 -18.98 -14.77 12.48
C GLY A 93 -19.10 -13.45 13.25
N VAL A 94 -19.08 -12.31 12.55
CA VAL A 94 -19.24 -10.97 13.11
C VAL A 94 -20.68 -10.53 12.92
N ARG A 95 -21.41 -10.29 14.02
CA ARG A 95 -22.75 -9.70 13.92
C ARG A 95 -22.65 -8.34 13.25
N ALA A 96 -23.29 -8.21 12.09
CA ALA A 96 -23.39 -6.96 11.35
C ALA A 96 -23.98 -5.84 12.23
N ARG A 97 -23.19 -4.79 12.44
CA ARG A 97 -23.65 -3.57 13.10
C ARG A 97 -23.61 -2.44 12.08
N GLY A 98 -24.77 -1.91 11.76
CA GLY A 98 -24.93 -0.85 10.77
C GLY A 98 -24.84 -1.35 9.33
N ARG A 99 -25.23 -0.53 8.40
CA ARG A 99 -25.06 -0.70 6.97
C ARG A 99 -24.02 0.29 6.47
N TYR A 100 -23.26 -0.09 5.46
CA TYR A 100 -22.23 0.77 4.89
C TYR A 100 -22.37 0.82 3.37
N GLU A 101 -22.07 1.98 2.82
CA GLU A 101 -21.97 2.21 1.39
C GLU A 101 -20.52 2.50 1.05
N TYR A 102 -20.05 2.02 -0.11
CA TYR A 102 -18.68 2.10 -0.53
C TYR A 102 -18.57 2.92 -1.80
N GLU A 103 -17.73 3.93 -1.78
CA GLU A 103 -17.58 4.89 -2.87
C GLU A 103 -16.12 4.89 -3.36
N TYR A 104 -15.92 4.66 -4.67
CA TYR A 104 -14.61 4.77 -5.29
C TYR A 104 -14.29 6.21 -5.69
N ARG A 105 -13.06 6.61 -5.48
CA ARG A 105 -12.49 7.87 -5.93
C ARG A 105 -11.18 7.61 -6.67
N ALA A 106 -11.13 7.98 -7.94
CA ALA A 106 -9.99 7.74 -8.83
C ALA A 106 -8.77 8.60 -8.49
N SER A 107 -8.92 9.61 -7.66
CA SER A 107 -7.85 10.46 -7.14
C SER A 107 -8.35 11.28 -5.95
N ALA A 108 -7.44 11.86 -5.19
CA ALA A 108 -7.79 12.83 -4.16
C ALA A 108 -8.57 14.04 -4.71
N ARG A 109 -8.31 14.43 -5.96
CA ARG A 109 -9.03 15.54 -6.62
C ARG A 109 -10.48 15.21 -6.94
N ALA A 110 -10.83 13.93 -7.00
CA ALA A 110 -12.21 13.47 -7.21
C ALA A 110 -13.00 13.35 -5.90
N MET A 111 -12.41 13.73 -4.77
CA MET A 111 -13.03 13.77 -3.46
C MET A 111 -13.45 15.20 -3.13
N GLU A 112 -14.52 15.35 -2.34
CA GLU A 112 -14.85 16.62 -1.71
C GLU A 112 -13.76 17.04 -0.72
N ASP A 113 -13.62 18.34 -0.46
CA ASP A 113 -12.60 18.88 0.44
C ASP A 113 -12.73 18.31 1.86
N ASP A 114 -13.95 18.18 2.36
CA ASP A 114 -14.25 17.62 3.67
C ASP A 114 -13.81 16.15 3.78
N ASP A 115 -14.02 15.35 2.73
CA ASP A 115 -13.58 13.96 2.70
C ASP A 115 -12.04 13.84 2.72
N ARG A 116 -11.35 14.73 1.99
CA ARG A 116 -9.88 14.75 1.99
C ARG A 116 -9.32 15.11 3.35
N GLU A 117 -9.89 16.12 3.99
CA GLU A 117 -9.47 16.53 5.33
C GLU A 117 -9.77 15.43 6.34
N TRP A 118 -10.97 14.81 6.26
CA TRP A 118 -11.32 13.69 7.12
C TRP A 118 -10.35 12.50 6.96
N CYS A 119 -9.96 12.14 5.75
CA CYS A 119 -8.96 11.09 5.52
C CYS A 119 -7.63 11.40 6.23
N PHE A 120 -7.19 12.66 6.17
CA PHE A 120 -5.99 13.09 6.87
C PHE A 120 -6.16 13.04 8.39
N ASP A 121 -7.28 13.53 8.91
CA ASP A 121 -7.53 13.63 10.35
C ASP A 121 -7.65 12.25 11.00
N VAL A 122 -8.37 11.30 10.38
CA VAL A 122 -8.47 9.93 10.90
C VAL A 122 -7.13 9.20 10.83
N THR A 123 -6.33 9.42 9.78
CA THR A 123 -4.97 8.89 9.69
C THR A 123 -4.10 9.45 10.79
N LYS A 124 -4.12 10.76 10.99
CA LYS A 124 -3.39 11.42 12.07
C LYS A 124 -3.82 10.88 13.44
N GLY A 125 -5.12 10.82 13.69
CA GLY A 125 -5.66 10.35 14.97
C GLY A 125 -5.25 8.92 15.32
N ASN A 126 -5.21 8.03 14.33
CA ASN A 126 -4.89 6.63 14.53
C ASN A 126 -3.38 6.34 14.53
N MET A 127 -2.58 7.10 13.78
CA MET A 127 -1.21 6.71 13.46
C MET A 127 -0.14 7.64 14.01
N MET A 128 -0.44 8.89 14.34
CA MET A 128 0.57 9.87 14.75
C MET A 128 1.46 9.35 15.89
N GLU A 129 0.86 8.77 16.93
CA GLU A 129 1.63 8.24 18.07
C GLU A 129 2.55 7.08 17.68
N VAL A 130 2.10 6.22 16.75
CA VAL A 130 2.91 5.09 16.24
C VAL A 130 4.08 5.62 15.40
N TYR A 131 3.83 6.61 14.55
CA TYR A 131 4.87 7.26 13.75
C TYR A 131 5.91 7.96 14.64
N GLU A 132 5.48 8.73 15.66
CA GLU A 132 6.39 9.44 16.58
C GLU A 132 7.35 8.50 17.31
N ARG A 133 6.94 7.25 17.57
CA ARG A 133 7.77 6.24 18.20
C ARG A 133 8.75 5.55 17.25
N THR A 134 8.64 5.79 15.95
CA THR A 134 9.46 5.12 14.92
C THR A 134 10.29 6.13 14.15
N TRP A 135 9.74 6.76 13.12
CA TRP A 135 10.44 7.69 12.24
C TRP A 135 9.91 9.14 12.27
N GLY A 136 8.98 9.42 13.18
CA GLY A 136 8.39 10.76 13.35
C GLY A 136 7.13 10.98 12.51
N TRP A 137 6.33 11.97 12.87
CA TRP A 137 5.14 12.39 12.15
C TRP A 137 5.39 13.70 11.39
N ASP A 138 5.26 13.67 10.06
CA ASP A 138 5.22 14.87 9.25
C ASP A 138 3.86 15.04 8.56
N ALA A 139 3.12 16.02 9.02
CA ALA A 139 1.79 16.33 8.51
C ALA A 139 1.80 16.77 7.03
N ARG A 140 2.88 17.45 6.57
CA ARG A 140 2.98 17.94 5.19
C ARG A 140 3.22 16.77 4.24
N GLU A 141 4.10 15.85 4.64
CA GLU A 141 4.40 14.66 3.87
C GLU A 141 3.19 13.76 3.75
N LYS A 142 2.49 13.50 4.88
CA LYS A 142 1.27 12.69 4.85
C LYS A 142 0.18 13.31 3.97
N ARG A 143 0.01 14.64 4.01
CA ARG A 143 -0.91 15.33 3.08
C ARG A 143 -0.47 15.20 1.62
N ARG A 144 0.84 15.26 1.35
CA ARG A 144 1.39 15.07 -0.01
C ARG A 144 1.14 13.66 -0.52
N GLU A 145 1.34 12.67 0.34
CA GLU A 145 1.08 11.25 0.06
C GLU A 145 -0.40 11.02 -0.29
N LEU A 146 -1.32 11.46 0.56
CA LEU A 146 -2.75 11.34 0.34
C LEU A 146 -3.22 12.10 -0.92
N ASN A 147 -2.57 13.21 -1.27
CA ASN A 147 -2.89 14.02 -2.46
C ASN A 147 -2.09 13.63 -3.72
N ASN A 148 -1.36 12.51 -3.70
CA ASN A 148 -0.61 12.06 -4.86
C ASN A 148 -1.55 11.82 -6.07
N GLY A 149 -1.07 12.16 -7.27
CA GLY A 149 -1.89 12.05 -8.50
C GLY A 149 -2.30 10.60 -8.84
N ALA A 150 -1.53 9.60 -8.40
CA ALA A 150 -1.84 8.18 -8.57
C ALA A 150 -2.69 7.59 -7.43
N ALA A 151 -2.96 8.36 -6.38
CA ALA A 151 -3.75 7.93 -5.23
C ALA A 151 -5.19 7.58 -5.64
N ARG A 152 -5.67 6.42 -5.18
CA ARG A 152 -7.03 5.94 -5.34
C ARG A 152 -7.61 5.62 -3.99
N PHE A 153 -8.90 5.81 -3.84
CA PHE A 153 -9.58 5.62 -2.57
C PHE A 153 -10.84 4.78 -2.73
N VAL A 154 -11.14 3.98 -1.72
CA VAL A 154 -12.51 3.53 -1.46
C VAL A 154 -12.89 4.02 -0.07
N LEU A 155 -13.94 4.82 0.01
CA LEU A 155 -14.50 5.30 1.26
C LEU A 155 -15.68 4.42 1.65
N ALA A 156 -15.77 4.03 2.92
CA ALA A 156 -16.95 3.44 3.51
C ALA A 156 -17.70 4.52 4.28
N ARG A 157 -18.99 4.68 3.97
CA ARG A 157 -19.89 5.61 4.66
C ARG A 157 -20.94 4.84 5.46
N ASP A 158 -21.27 5.34 6.62
CA ASP A 158 -22.47 4.89 7.33
C ASP A 158 -23.71 5.22 6.49
N ALA A 159 -24.56 4.22 6.25
CA ALA A 159 -25.70 4.39 5.34
C ALA A 159 -26.82 5.29 5.90
N GLU A 160 -26.86 5.49 7.24
CA GLU A 160 -27.85 6.33 7.89
C GLU A 160 -27.40 7.78 7.95
N THR A 161 -26.16 8.00 8.43
CA THR A 161 -25.64 9.35 8.66
C THR A 161 -24.92 9.94 7.45
N ARG A 162 -24.55 9.11 6.47
CA ARG A 162 -23.72 9.46 5.31
C ARG A 162 -22.29 9.89 5.66
N ALA A 163 -21.92 9.87 6.93
CA ALA A 163 -20.59 10.21 7.38
C ALA A 163 -19.57 9.16 6.89
N PRO A 164 -18.36 9.56 6.47
CA PRO A 164 -17.29 8.64 6.18
C PRO A 164 -16.80 8.00 7.49
N VAL A 165 -16.57 6.69 7.49
CA VAL A 165 -16.21 5.94 8.71
C VAL A 165 -14.98 5.07 8.54
N ALA A 166 -14.58 4.76 7.31
CA ALA A 166 -13.35 4.07 7.00
C ALA A 166 -12.92 4.36 5.56
N PHE A 167 -11.63 4.23 5.26
CA PHE A 167 -11.15 4.29 3.89
C PHE A 167 -9.93 3.41 3.67
N VAL A 168 -9.69 3.07 2.41
CA VAL A 168 -8.43 2.54 1.93
C VAL A 168 -7.87 3.47 0.85
N HIS A 169 -6.58 3.83 0.96
CA HIS A 169 -5.79 4.49 -0.06
C HIS A 169 -4.85 3.47 -0.68
N PHE A 170 -4.89 3.34 -1.99
CA PHE A 170 -4.04 2.42 -2.73
C PHE A 170 -3.60 3.01 -4.08
N ARG A 171 -2.59 2.40 -4.68
CA ARG A 171 -2.10 2.75 -6.02
C ARG A 171 -1.83 1.47 -6.81
N PHE A 172 -1.82 1.59 -8.14
CA PHE A 172 -1.28 0.56 -9.01
C PHE A 172 0.11 0.99 -9.45
N GLU A 173 1.11 0.19 -9.08
CA GLU A 173 2.52 0.51 -9.33
C GLU A 173 3.34 -0.76 -9.52
N LYS A 174 4.60 -0.63 -9.91
CA LYS A 174 5.53 -1.76 -9.89
C LYS A 174 5.90 -2.09 -8.45
N GLU A 175 6.06 -3.37 -8.17
CA GLU A 175 6.52 -3.84 -6.86
C GLU A 175 7.96 -3.38 -6.58
N ASP A 176 8.80 -3.44 -7.61
CA ASP A 176 10.19 -3.01 -7.59
C ASP A 176 10.62 -2.51 -8.98
N GLU A 177 11.64 -1.64 -9.05
CA GLU A 177 12.13 -1.11 -10.33
C GLU A 177 12.70 -2.22 -11.23
N ASP A 178 13.33 -3.22 -10.60
CA ASP A 178 13.97 -4.34 -11.29
C ASP A 178 13.04 -5.53 -11.52
N VAL A 179 11.84 -5.54 -10.90
CA VAL A 179 10.87 -6.63 -11.01
C VAL A 179 9.69 -6.18 -11.85
N ASP A 180 9.41 -6.90 -12.94
CA ASP A 180 8.27 -6.62 -13.81
C ASP A 180 6.97 -7.21 -13.22
N ALA A 181 6.64 -6.81 -11.98
CA ALA A 181 5.47 -7.24 -11.25
C ALA A 181 4.56 -6.04 -10.95
N PRO A 182 3.42 -5.92 -11.63
CA PRO A 182 2.43 -4.90 -11.32
C PRO A 182 1.65 -5.28 -10.05
N VAL A 183 1.54 -4.37 -9.10
CA VAL A 183 0.87 -4.62 -7.83
C VAL A 183 -0.15 -3.54 -7.47
N GLY A 184 -1.14 -3.92 -6.66
CA GLY A 184 -1.96 -2.98 -5.92
C GLY A 184 -1.29 -2.69 -4.58
N TYR A 185 -0.71 -1.49 -4.40
CA TYR A 185 -0.04 -1.13 -3.15
C TYR A 185 -0.98 -0.37 -2.24
N VAL A 186 -1.25 -0.91 -1.04
CA VAL A 186 -2.07 -0.28 -0.01
C VAL A 186 -1.21 0.62 0.86
N TYR A 187 -1.47 1.92 0.79
CA TYR A 187 -0.76 2.97 1.52
C TYR A 187 -1.38 3.24 2.88
N GLU A 188 -2.71 3.32 2.92
CA GLU A 188 -3.45 3.56 4.15
C GLU A 188 -4.70 2.69 4.20
N LEU A 189 -4.98 2.15 5.37
CA LEU A 189 -6.27 1.54 5.73
C LEU A 189 -6.65 2.09 7.08
N GLN A 190 -7.65 2.98 7.09
CA GLN A 190 -8.04 3.67 8.29
C GLN A 190 -9.53 3.46 8.59
N CYS A 191 -9.86 3.39 9.86
CA CYS A 191 -11.23 3.25 10.34
C CYS A 191 -11.40 4.11 11.59
N GLU A 192 -12.51 4.84 11.65
CA GLU A 192 -12.91 5.56 12.86
C GLU A 192 -12.91 4.61 14.07
N PRO A 193 -12.37 5.01 15.24
CA PRO A 193 -12.28 4.14 16.42
C PRO A 193 -13.63 3.54 16.82
N THR A 194 -14.71 4.29 16.68
CA THR A 194 -16.09 3.87 16.99
C THR A 194 -16.66 2.84 16.02
N HIS A 195 -16.04 2.69 14.83
CA HIS A 195 -16.45 1.76 13.77
C HIS A 195 -15.48 0.59 13.57
N GLN A 196 -14.40 0.52 14.36
CA GLN A 196 -13.50 -0.63 14.34
C GLN A 196 -14.20 -1.93 14.79
N ARG A 197 -13.62 -3.08 14.41
CA ARG A 197 -14.14 -4.41 14.71
C ARG A 197 -15.55 -4.71 14.16
N ARG A 198 -15.91 -4.02 13.05
CA ARG A 198 -17.15 -4.22 12.30
C ARG A 198 -16.91 -4.78 10.90
N ALA A 199 -15.77 -5.43 10.66
CA ALA A 199 -15.32 -5.99 9.40
C ALA A 199 -15.08 -4.96 8.26
N LEU A 200 -15.08 -3.65 8.54
CA LEU A 200 -14.87 -2.62 7.51
C LEU A 200 -13.49 -2.73 6.85
N GLY A 201 -12.43 -2.87 7.67
CA GLY A 201 -11.06 -3.04 7.13
C GLY A 201 -10.95 -4.27 6.24
N GLU A 202 -11.54 -5.39 6.64
CA GLU A 202 -11.58 -6.62 5.83
C GLU A 202 -12.30 -6.39 4.50
N THR A 203 -13.47 -5.75 4.52
CA THR A 203 -14.23 -5.44 3.30
C THR A 203 -13.43 -4.55 2.36
N LEU A 204 -12.80 -3.48 2.87
CA LEU A 204 -12.01 -2.56 2.07
C LEU A 204 -10.79 -3.25 1.42
N VAL A 205 -10.06 -4.09 2.19
CA VAL A 205 -8.92 -4.83 1.64
C VAL A 205 -9.37 -5.84 0.58
N LYS A 206 -10.46 -6.59 0.82
CA LYS A 206 -11.02 -7.53 -0.16
C LYS A 206 -11.51 -6.84 -1.44
N ILE A 207 -12.00 -5.60 -1.34
CA ILE A 207 -12.32 -4.79 -2.54
C ILE A 207 -11.04 -4.53 -3.35
N VAL A 208 -9.96 -4.08 -2.69
CA VAL A 208 -8.68 -3.82 -3.37
C VAL A 208 -8.12 -5.11 -3.97
N GLU A 209 -8.11 -6.23 -3.24
CA GLU A 209 -7.69 -7.55 -3.74
C GLU A 209 -8.48 -7.94 -5.00
N THR A 210 -9.82 -7.81 -4.94
CA THR A 210 -10.70 -8.17 -6.06
C THR A 210 -10.44 -7.32 -7.30
N VAL A 211 -10.28 -6.03 -7.12
CA VAL A 211 -10.02 -5.09 -8.23
C VAL A 211 -8.63 -5.32 -8.80
N SER A 212 -7.62 -5.47 -7.94
CA SER A 212 -6.23 -5.73 -8.37
C SER A 212 -6.13 -7.02 -9.17
N LYS A 213 -6.69 -8.12 -8.68
CA LYS A 213 -6.71 -9.40 -9.40
C LYS A 213 -7.41 -9.29 -10.77
N ARG A 214 -8.54 -8.61 -10.85
CA ARG A 214 -9.28 -8.41 -12.11
C ARG A 214 -8.56 -7.53 -13.12
N LEU A 215 -7.70 -6.63 -12.66
CA LEU A 215 -6.88 -5.78 -13.52
C LEU A 215 -5.55 -6.45 -13.91
N GLY A 216 -5.28 -7.67 -13.43
CA GLY A 216 -4.08 -8.42 -13.77
C GLY A 216 -2.84 -7.99 -12.97
N MET A 217 -3.04 -7.49 -11.76
CA MET A 217 -1.94 -7.30 -10.81
C MET A 217 -1.51 -8.66 -10.27
N ASP A 218 -0.22 -8.80 -9.94
CA ASP A 218 0.36 -10.04 -9.43
C ASP A 218 0.10 -10.22 -7.92
N ALA A 219 -0.07 -9.10 -7.21
CA ALA A 219 -0.28 -9.10 -5.77
C ALA A 219 -1.00 -7.84 -5.27
N VAL A 220 -1.42 -7.90 -4.00
CA VAL A 220 -1.58 -6.70 -3.16
C VAL A 220 -0.45 -6.68 -2.16
N VAL A 221 0.21 -5.53 -2.06
CA VAL A 221 1.38 -5.29 -1.20
C VAL A 221 1.09 -4.13 -0.25
N LEU A 222 1.69 -4.15 0.92
CA LEU A 222 1.60 -3.07 1.90
C LEU A 222 2.81 -3.02 2.83
N THR A 223 3.02 -1.88 3.46
CA THR A 223 3.98 -1.73 4.56
C THR A 223 3.25 -1.66 5.88
N VAL A 224 3.70 -2.42 6.88
CA VAL A 224 3.19 -2.39 8.24
C VAL A 224 4.30 -2.06 9.22
N LEU A 225 4.06 -1.09 10.13
CA LEU A 225 4.98 -0.81 11.22
C LEU A 225 4.97 -1.96 12.24
N LYS A 226 6.14 -2.45 12.64
CA LYS A 226 6.26 -3.50 13.67
C LYS A 226 5.60 -3.09 15.00
N ALA A 227 5.64 -1.79 15.32
CA ALA A 227 4.96 -1.24 16.49
C ALA A 227 3.42 -1.35 16.40
N ASN A 228 2.84 -1.50 15.19
CA ASN A 228 1.41 -1.70 14.99
C ASN A 228 1.06 -3.19 14.95
N VAL A 229 1.25 -3.87 16.08
CA VAL A 229 0.97 -5.32 16.23
C VAL A 229 -0.46 -5.69 15.84
N GLY A 230 -1.42 -4.78 16.08
CA GLY A 230 -2.82 -4.99 15.70
C GLY A 230 -3.02 -5.09 14.20
N ALA A 231 -2.38 -4.21 13.44
CA ALA A 231 -2.41 -4.26 11.97
C ALA A 231 -1.68 -5.49 11.43
N TYR A 232 -0.50 -5.82 11.97
CA TYR A 232 0.22 -7.03 11.59
C TYR A 232 -0.66 -8.29 11.73
N LYS A 233 -1.27 -8.50 12.91
CA LYS A 233 -2.17 -9.64 13.14
C LYS A 233 -3.37 -9.63 12.21
N PHE A 234 -3.94 -8.45 11.94
CA PHE A 234 -5.03 -8.33 11.00
C PHE A 234 -4.63 -8.81 9.60
N TYR A 235 -3.51 -8.35 9.07
CA TYR A 235 -3.09 -8.75 7.73
C TYR A 235 -2.63 -10.20 7.67
N VAL A 236 -1.79 -10.65 8.60
CA VAL A 236 -1.23 -12.01 8.55
C VAL A 236 -2.23 -13.06 9.00
N GLU A 237 -2.81 -12.91 10.19
CA GLU A 237 -3.65 -13.96 10.78
C GLU A 237 -5.07 -13.99 10.17
N LYS A 238 -5.63 -12.82 9.84
CA LYS A 238 -7.01 -12.75 9.34
C LYS A 238 -7.10 -12.66 7.82
N MET A 239 -6.23 -11.84 7.18
CA MET A 239 -6.30 -11.60 5.75
C MET A 239 -5.44 -12.56 4.93
N GLY A 240 -4.54 -13.33 5.57
CA GLY A 240 -3.67 -14.30 4.91
C GLY A 240 -2.56 -13.66 4.07
N TYR A 241 -2.04 -12.52 4.52
CA TYR A 241 -0.82 -11.93 3.96
C TYR A 241 0.40 -12.62 4.55
N GLU A 242 1.46 -12.65 3.78
CA GLU A 242 2.76 -13.18 4.20
C GLU A 242 3.81 -12.08 4.19
N VAL A 243 4.92 -12.29 4.92
CA VAL A 243 6.06 -11.38 4.84
C VAL A 243 6.64 -11.50 3.43
N ASP A 244 6.72 -10.37 2.73
CA ASP A 244 7.18 -10.33 1.35
C ASP A 244 8.69 -10.60 1.26
N ALA A 245 9.14 -11.15 0.11
CA ALA A 245 10.56 -11.39 -0.15
C ALA A 245 11.41 -10.11 -0.18
N LEU A 246 10.79 -8.96 -0.42
CA LEU A 246 11.41 -7.63 -0.37
C LEU A 246 11.36 -7.00 1.02
N SER A 247 10.76 -7.67 2.02
CA SER A 247 10.76 -7.18 3.39
C SER A 247 12.18 -7.13 3.96
N PRO A 248 12.57 -6.03 4.64
CA PRO A 248 13.90 -5.92 5.24
C PRO A 248 14.14 -6.93 6.38
N ASP A 249 13.06 -7.34 7.04
CA ASP A 249 13.06 -8.29 8.15
C ASP A 249 11.98 -9.37 7.95
N ASP A 250 12.18 -10.55 8.57
CA ASP A 250 11.30 -11.71 8.38
C ASP A 250 10.12 -11.77 9.37
N GLY A 251 10.04 -10.86 10.33
CA GLY A 251 8.98 -10.86 11.34
C GLY A 251 9.01 -9.69 12.30
N LEU A 252 8.10 -9.71 13.28
CA LEU A 252 7.96 -8.62 14.26
C LEU A 252 9.17 -8.48 15.18
N GLU A 253 9.81 -9.60 15.52
CA GLU A 253 10.94 -9.65 16.45
C GLU A 253 12.27 -9.67 15.68
N GLY A 254 13.26 -8.99 16.22
CA GLY A 254 14.58 -8.91 15.60
C GLY A 254 14.66 -7.94 14.43
N GLY A 255 15.82 -7.97 13.74
CA GLY A 255 16.11 -7.10 12.62
C GLY A 255 16.38 -5.65 13.01
N SER A 256 16.72 -4.83 12.01
CA SER A 256 17.09 -3.43 12.20
C SER A 256 16.00 -2.45 11.73
N SER A 257 14.99 -2.94 11.02
CA SER A 257 13.93 -2.11 10.46
C SER A 257 12.76 -1.93 11.43
N HIS A 258 12.07 -0.80 11.33
CA HIS A 258 10.85 -0.51 12.09
C HIS A 258 9.58 -1.03 11.39
N TYR A 259 9.69 -1.64 10.21
CA TYR A 259 8.57 -2.06 9.38
C TYR A 259 8.80 -3.43 8.74
N LEU A 260 7.72 -3.97 8.23
CA LEU A 260 7.70 -5.14 7.35
C LEU A 260 6.94 -4.79 6.07
N ILE A 261 7.33 -5.41 4.96
CA ILE A 261 6.53 -5.45 3.75
C ILE A 261 5.73 -6.76 3.78
N LEU A 262 4.44 -6.67 3.58
CA LEU A 262 3.54 -7.82 3.51
C LEU A 262 2.91 -7.88 2.12
N SER A 263 2.75 -9.07 1.59
CA SER A 263 2.09 -9.28 0.30
C SER A 263 1.10 -10.43 0.34
N LYS A 264 0.12 -10.37 -0.58
CA LYS A 264 -0.77 -11.46 -0.91
C LYS A 264 -0.77 -11.63 -2.42
N ARG A 265 -0.10 -12.68 -2.87
CA ARG A 265 0.05 -13.00 -4.29
C ARG A 265 -1.24 -13.63 -4.84
N PHE A 266 -1.49 -13.40 -6.11
CA PHE A 266 -2.60 -14.01 -6.82
C PHE A 266 -2.11 -15.16 -7.68
N ASP A 267 -2.86 -16.28 -7.64
CA ASP A 267 -2.67 -17.44 -8.51
C ASP A 267 -3.22 -17.18 -9.93
#